data_8b6b93705baa1a7f02505d03f2111008
#
_entry.id   8b6b93705baa1a7f02505d03f2111008
#
_cell.length_a   1.000
_cell.length_b   1.000
_cell.length_c   1.000
_cell.angle_alpha   90.00
_cell.angle_beta   90.00
_cell.angle_gamma   90.00
#
_symmetry.space_group_name_H-M   'P 1'
#
loop_
_entity.id
_entity.type
_entity.pdbx_description
1 polymer ?
#
loop_
_entity_poly.entity_id
_entity_poly.type
_entity_poly.pdbx_seq_one_letter_code
_entity_poly.pdbx_strand_id
1 'polypeptide(L)'
;EVIVDEKRKNVLLSTWQLIRQIKRKHYDLVITPHSSFRTHLILYLSKIPERIGFNRGSAKWMLTKRIEHPVGPHKIVKNLGLLKLLSDREFDLQTELFPSEKDKQKAEELLKPLSGKTLIAIASGSIWKTKCWELNSYISLCRKLLDSGYGIVLIGGESDKFLCEEIENAIPEDNAN
;
A
#
# COMPACT_ATOMS: atom_id res chain seq x y z
N GLU A 1 14.05 -8.58 6.26
CA GLU A 1 13.24 -8.73 7.48
C GLU A 1 12.20 -7.59 7.56
N VAL A 2 10.97 -7.90 7.93
CA VAL A 2 9.88 -6.93 8.09
C VAL A 2 9.56 -6.80 9.58
N ILE A 3 9.61 -5.58 10.10
CA ILE A 3 9.14 -5.25 11.45
C ILE A 3 7.75 -4.62 11.33
N VAL A 4 6.74 -5.28 11.89
CA VAL A 4 5.36 -4.82 11.83
C VAL A 4 5.04 -3.94 13.04
N ASP A 5 4.56 -2.71 12.79
CA ASP A 5 4.02 -1.82 13.82
C ASP A 5 2.55 -2.18 14.10
N GLU A 6 2.33 -3.12 15.00
CA GLU A 6 0.99 -3.44 15.47
C GLU A 6 0.45 -2.32 16.37
N LYS A 7 -0.43 -1.50 15.84
CA LYS A 7 -1.16 -0.49 16.61
C LYS A 7 -2.19 -1.16 17.52
N ARG A 8 -1.74 -1.68 18.66
CA ARG A 8 -2.60 -2.29 19.68
C ARG A 8 -3.31 -1.19 20.49
N LYS A 9 -4.27 -1.59 21.33
CA LYS A 9 -5.07 -0.69 22.20
C LYS A 9 -4.19 0.25 23.06
N ASN A 10 -2.96 -0.14 23.38
CA ASN A 10 -2.00 0.72 24.11
C ASN A 10 -0.87 1.20 23.20
N VAL A 11 -1.09 2.36 22.56
CA VAL A 11 -0.16 2.97 21.59
C VAL A 11 1.21 3.28 22.20
N LEU A 12 1.29 3.66 23.47
CA LEU A 12 2.55 3.99 24.14
C LEU A 12 3.41 2.74 24.32
N LEU A 13 2.81 1.65 24.78
CA LEU A 13 3.53 0.39 24.99
C LEU A 13 4.02 -0.20 23.67
N SER A 14 3.18 -0.21 22.63
CA SER A 14 3.58 -0.71 21.30
C SER A 14 4.70 0.15 20.70
N THR A 15 4.66 1.47 20.89
CA THR A 15 5.72 2.38 20.45
C THR A 15 7.04 2.07 21.14
N TRP A 16 7.01 1.86 22.46
CA TRP A 16 8.21 1.53 23.23
C TRP A 16 8.81 0.18 22.85
N GLN A 17 7.95 -0.83 22.62
CA GLN A 17 8.39 -2.14 22.14
C GLN A 17 9.07 -2.03 20.78
N LEU A 18 8.49 -1.26 19.85
CA LEU A 18 9.03 -1.01 18.52
C LEU A 18 10.40 -0.31 18.60
N ILE A 19 10.54 0.71 19.42
CA ILE A 19 11.83 1.40 19.65
C ILE A 19 12.88 0.40 20.12
N ARG A 20 12.56 -0.44 21.12
CA ARG A 20 13.51 -1.45 21.65
C ARG A 20 13.90 -2.47 20.59
N GLN A 21 12.95 -2.91 19.75
CA GLN A 21 13.19 -3.86 18.67
C GLN A 21 14.13 -3.27 17.61
N ILE A 22 13.86 -2.05 17.14
CA ILE A 22 14.69 -1.34 16.16
C ILE A 22 16.10 -1.11 16.74
N LYS A 23 16.19 -0.64 17.99
CA LYS A 23 17.47 -0.36 18.65
C LYS A 23 18.36 -1.60 18.76
N ARG A 24 17.78 -2.79 19.00
CA ARG A 24 18.53 -4.06 19.08
C ARG A 24 19.12 -4.49 17.74
N LYS A 25 18.62 -3.96 16.61
CA LYS A 25 19.11 -4.28 15.28
C LYS A 25 20.34 -3.48 14.88
N HIS A 26 20.70 -2.44 15.62
CA HIS A 26 21.88 -1.60 15.40
C HIS A 26 21.99 -1.08 13.94
N TYR A 27 20.87 -0.57 13.39
CA TYR A 27 20.89 0.03 12.07
C TYR A 27 21.76 1.30 12.06
N ASP A 28 22.60 1.45 11.03
CA ASP A 28 23.45 2.62 10.82
C ASP A 28 22.69 3.76 10.12
N LEU A 29 21.73 3.40 9.28
CA LEU A 29 20.97 4.32 8.43
C LEU A 29 19.50 3.97 8.41
N VAL A 30 18.65 5.01 8.39
CA VAL A 30 17.23 4.88 8.06
C VAL A 30 16.81 5.96 7.06
N ILE A 31 16.00 5.56 6.09
CA ILE A 31 15.36 6.46 5.13
C ILE A 31 13.86 6.43 5.39
N THR A 32 13.27 7.58 5.66
CA THR A 32 11.83 7.68 5.93
C THR A 32 11.16 8.72 5.04
N PRO A 33 10.27 8.29 4.12
CA PRO A 33 9.41 9.22 3.39
C PRO A 33 8.23 9.73 4.22
N HIS A 34 8.02 9.18 5.41
CA HIS A 34 6.90 9.51 6.29
C HIS A 34 7.26 10.60 7.27
N SER A 35 6.50 11.71 7.27
CA SER A 35 6.82 12.93 8.04
C SER A 35 6.02 13.08 9.34
N SER A 36 5.49 11.98 9.93
CA SER A 36 4.76 12.07 11.19
C SER A 36 5.69 12.25 12.39
N PHE A 37 5.22 13.00 13.39
CA PHE A 37 5.94 13.18 14.68
C PHE A 37 6.31 11.82 15.29
N ARG A 38 5.35 10.89 15.37
CA ARG A 38 5.56 9.56 15.97
C ARG A 38 6.67 8.78 15.25
N THR A 39 6.70 8.79 13.92
CA THR A 39 7.74 8.09 13.15
C THR A 39 9.12 8.67 13.45
N HIS A 40 9.27 9.99 13.39
CA HIS A 40 10.56 10.63 13.67
C HIS A 40 11.00 10.39 15.11
N LEU A 41 10.09 10.42 16.09
CA LEU A 41 10.39 10.14 17.49
C LEU A 41 10.89 8.70 17.69
N ILE A 42 10.24 7.72 17.07
CA ILE A 42 10.67 6.31 17.12
C ILE A 42 12.10 6.18 16.60
N LEU A 43 12.37 6.71 15.42
CA LEU A 43 13.70 6.64 14.79
C LEU A 43 14.78 7.34 15.62
N TYR A 44 14.46 8.49 16.20
CA TYR A 44 15.37 9.25 17.07
C TYR A 44 15.70 8.49 18.36
N LEU A 45 14.67 7.97 19.04
CA LEU A 45 14.84 7.22 20.30
C LEU A 45 15.48 5.83 20.07
N SER A 46 15.37 5.29 18.86
CA SER A 46 16.08 4.06 18.46
C SER A 46 17.59 4.26 18.30
N LYS A 47 18.08 5.52 18.39
CA LYS A 47 19.52 5.90 18.31
C LYS A 47 20.17 5.51 16.98
N ILE A 48 19.41 5.49 15.88
CA ILE A 48 20.00 5.31 14.56
C ILE A 48 20.84 6.53 14.21
N PRO A 49 22.14 6.39 13.90
CA PRO A 49 23.03 7.53 13.71
C PRO A 49 22.65 8.39 12.50
N GLU A 50 22.31 7.79 11.39
CA GLU A 50 21.93 8.52 10.18
C GLU A 50 20.43 8.34 9.87
N ARG A 51 19.71 9.47 9.82
CA ARG A 51 18.25 9.51 9.63
C ARG A 51 17.90 10.48 8.53
N ILE A 52 17.54 9.94 7.36
CA ILE A 52 17.23 10.69 6.14
C ILE A 52 15.71 10.80 5.96
N GLY A 53 15.22 11.99 5.63
CA GLY A 53 13.81 12.21 5.34
C GLY A 53 13.53 13.58 4.73
N PHE A 54 12.25 13.89 4.57
CA PHE A 54 11.84 15.18 4.04
C PHE A 54 11.90 16.28 5.11
N ASN A 55 12.29 17.50 4.69
CA ASN A 55 12.26 18.71 5.50
C ASN A 55 10.82 19.18 5.77
N ARG A 56 9.99 18.29 6.32
CA ARG A 56 8.56 18.50 6.54
C ARG A 56 8.11 17.93 7.89
N GLY A 57 7.08 18.54 8.46
CA GLY A 57 6.52 18.14 9.76
C GLY A 57 7.21 18.78 10.95
N SER A 58 6.56 18.72 12.10
CA SER A 58 7.01 19.38 13.35
C SER A 58 8.27 18.75 13.95
N ALA A 59 8.53 17.48 13.67
CA ALA A 59 9.66 16.72 14.20
C ALA A 59 10.83 16.54 13.21
N LYS A 60 10.88 17.34 12.15
CA LYS A 60 11.96 17.27 11.14
C LYS A 60 13.36 17.47 11.72
N TRP A 61 13.48 18.15 12.86
CA TRP A 61 14.75 18.36 13.57
C TRP A 61 15.37 17.05 14.11
N MET A 62 14.58 15.98 14.26
CA MET A 62 15.06 14.65 14.65
C MET A 62 15.78 13.91 13.51
N LEU A 63 15.71 14.39 12.27
CA LEU A 63 16.44 13.87 11.12
C LEU A 63 17.84 14.47 11.05
N THR A 64 18.83 13.69 10.61
CA THR A 64 20.22 14.14 10.43
C THR A 64 20.46 14.73 9.03
N LYS A 65 19.84 14.16 8.01
CA LYS A 65 19.86 14.68 6.64
C LYS A 65 18.44 14.87 6.11
N ARG A 66 18.20 15.98 5.41
CA ARG A 66 16.88 16.38 4.95
C ARG A 66 16.95 16.93 3.53
N ILE A 67 15.92 16.61 2.74
CA ILE A 67 15.68 17.27 1.45
C ILE A 67 14.30 17.94 1.49
N GLU A 68 14.12 18.94 0.66
CA GLU A 68 12.81 19.56 0.48
C GLU A 68 11.81 18.56 -0.10
N HIS A 69 10.59 18.60 0.39
CA HIS A 69 9.52 17.75 -0.13
C HIS A 69 9.03 18.32 -1.46
N PRO A 70 9.31 17.69 -2.61
CA PRO A 70 8.93 18.24 -3.89
C PRO A 70 7.41 18.29 -4.05
N VAL A 71 6.91 19.42 -4.61
CA VAL A 71 5.50 19.60 -4.96
C VAL A 71 5.32 19.17 -6.43
N GLY A 72 4.26 18.44 -6.72
CA GLY A 72 3.89 18.05 -8.09
C GLY A 72 4.29 16.63 -8.50
N PRO A 73 5.56 16.19 -8.42
CA PRO A 73 5.95 14.89 -8.95
C PRO A 73 5.21 13.70 -8.34
N HIS A 74 5.14 12.59 -9.07
CA HIS A 74 4.59 11.34 -8.57
C HIS A 74 5.31 10.86 -7.30
N LYS A 75 4.63 10.12 -6.44
CA LYS A 75 5.18 9.69 -5.14
C LYS A 75 6.46 8.86 -5.28
N ILE A 76 6.60 8.07 -6.35
CA ILE A 76 7.81 7.30 -6.64
C ILE A 76 9.01 8.24 -6.77
N VAL A 77 8.89 9.27 -7.62
CA VAL A 77 9.96 10.27 -7.86
C VAL A 77 10.34 10.97 -6.55
N LYS A 78 9.34 11.34 -5.74
CA LYS A 78 9.57 11.97 -4.42
C LYS A 78 10.39 11.05 -3.51
N ASN A 79 9.98 9.79 -3.39
CA ASN A 79 10.63 8.85 -2.50
C ASN A 79 12.04 8.49 -2.94
N LEU A 80 12.25 8.28 -4.25
CA LEU A 80 13.58 8.04 -4.82
C LEU A 80 14.50 9.26 -4.66
N GLY A 81 13.95 10.47 -4.63
CA GLY A 81 14.71 11.68 -4.34
C GLY A 81 15.45 11.63 -3.00
N LEU A 82 14.97 10.89 -2.00
CA LEU A 82 15.70 10.69 -0.74
C LEU A 82 17.01 9.92 -0.91
N LEU A 83 17.09 9.04 -1.91
CA LEU A 83 18.28 8.25 -2.20
C LEU A 83 19.41 9.10 -2.84
N LYS A 84 19.09 10.26 -3.41
CA LYS A 84 20.09 11.20 -3.95
C LYS A 84 21.06 11.74 -2.88
N LEU A 85 20.69 11.66 -1.60
CA LEU A 85 21.61 11.99 -0.50
C LEU A 85 22.67 10.90 -0.24
N LEU A 86 22.52 9.74 -0.86
CA LEU A 86 23.42 8.59 -0.69
C LEU A 86 24.19 8.27 -1.97
N SER A 87 23.62 8.55 -3.13
CA SER A 87 24.19 8.20 -4.42
C SER A 87 23.62 9.09 -5.52
N ASP A 88 24.47 9.51 -6.45
CA ASP A 88 24.08 10.25 -7.67
C ASP A 88 23.54 9.33 -8.77
N ARG A 89 23.36 8.03 -8.47
CA ARG A 89 22.80 7.07 -9.43
C ARG A 89 21.37 7.45 -9.80
N GLU A 90 21.06 7.33 -11.09
CA GLU A 90 19.67 7.36 -11.55
C GLU A 90 18.97 6.05 -11.20
N PHE A 91 17.72 6.16 -10.76
CA PHE A 91 16.88 5.03 -10.39
C PHE A 91 15.77 4.86 -11.40
N ASP A 92 15.48 3.62 -11.77
CA ASP A 92 14.30 3.29 -12.56
C ASP A 92 13.02 3.66 -11.78
N LEU A 93 12.05 4.23 -12.51
CA LEU A 93 10.75 4.62 -11.96
C LEU A 93 9.70 3.51 -12.06
N GLN A 94 10.03 2.42 -12.73
CA GLN A 94 9.13 1.28 -12.83
C GLN A 94 8.95 0.61 -11.46
N THR A 95 7.72 0.22 -11.19
CA THR A 95 7.38 -0.58 -10.00
C THR A 95 7.24 -2.04 -10.38
N GLU A 96 7.80 -2.91 -9.55
CA GLU A 96 7.74 -4.35 -9.75
C GLU A 96 7.04 -5.03 -8.59
N LEU A 97 6.33 -6.13 -8.88
CA LEU A 97 5.75 -7.03 -7.89
C LEU A 97 6.42 -8.39 -8.02
N PHE A 98 6.75 -9.00 -6.89
CA PHE A 98 7.40 -10.30 -6.81
C PHE A 98 6.48 -11.34 -6.13
N PRO A 99 5.40 -11.78 -6.80
CA PRO A 99 4.53 -12.83 -6.26
C PRO A 99 5.29 -14.15 -6.19
N SER A 100 5.05 -14.93 -5.13
CA SER A 100 5.59 -16.28 -5.03
C SER A 100 4.91 -17.20 -6.06
N GLU A 101 5.54 -18.33 -6.40
CA GLU A 101 4.92 -19.34 -7.29
C GLU A 101 3.59 -19.86 -6.73
N LYS A 102 3.48 -19.97 -5.39
CA LYS A 102 2.22 -20.34 -4.74
C LYS A 102 1.13 -19.28 -4.96
N ASP A 103 1.48 -17.99 -4.93
CA ASP A 103 0.51 -16.91 -5.18
C ASP A 103 0.04 -16.91 -6.64
N LYS A 104 0.96 -17.17 -7.58
CA LYS A 104 0.64 -17.30 -8.99
C LYS A 104 -0.32 -18.47 -9.26
N GLN A 105 0.01 -19.66 -8.73
CA GLN A 105 -0.84 -20.85 -8.85
C GLN A 105 -2.24 -20.61 -8.29
N LYS A 106 -2.33 -19.98 -7.10
CA LYS A 106 -3.62 -19.63 -6.50
C LYS A 106 -4.41 -18.65 -7.36
N ALA A 107 -3.74 -17.66 -7.97
CA ALA A 107 -4.40 -16.73 -8.88
C ALA A 107 -4.89 -17.43 -10.15
N GLU A 108 -4.09 -18.33 -10.73
CA GLU A 108 -4.48 -19.12 -11.91
C GLU A 108 -5.71 -20.00 -11.62
N GLU A 109 -5.74 -20.66 -10.45
CA GLU A 109 -6.89 -21.46 -10.03
C GLU A 109 -8.17 -20.62 -9.90
N LEU A 110 -8.07 -19.44 -9.27
CA LEU A 110 -9.19 -18.53 -9.09
C LEU A 110 -9.70 -17.94 -10.42
N LEU A 111 -8.81 -17.73 -11.40
CA LEU A 111 -9.15 -17.15 -12.69
C LEU A 111 -9.57 -18.20 -13.75
N LYS A 112 -9.40 -19.48 -13.44
CA LYS A 112 -9.72 -20.58 -14.37
C LYS A 112 -11.15 -20.54 -14.94
N PRO A 113 -12.20 -20.22 -14.12
CA PRO A 113 -13.58 -20.11 -14.63
C PRO A 113 -13.76 -19.00 -15.69
N LEU A 114 -12.88 -17.99 -15.66
CA LEU A 114 -12.92 -16.84 -16.57
C LEU A 114 -11.98 -17.01 -17.78
N SER A 115 -11.45 -18.21 -17.99
CA SER A 115 -10.51 -18.50 -19.08
C SER A 115 -11.13 -18.15 -20.44
N GLY A 116 -10.32 -17.52 -21.31
CA GLY A 116 -10.75 -17.09 -22.65
C GLY A 116 -11.47 -15.73 -22.69
N LYS A 117 -11.79 -15.11 -21.54
CA LYS A 117 -12.38 -13.78 -21.49
C LYS A 117 -11.29 -12.72 -21.24
N THR A 118 -11.50 -11.50 -21.74
CA THR A 118 -10.70 -10.35 -21.31
C THR A 118 -11.14 -9.94 -19.91
N LEU A 119 -10.20 -9.94 -18.96
CA LEU A 119 -10.50 -9.71 -17.55
C LEU A 119 -10.45 -8.22 -17.20
N ILE A 120 -11.44 -7.77 -16.44
CA ILE A 120 -11.49 -6.44 -15.84
C ILE A 120 -11.42 -6.59 -14.30
N ALA A 121 -10.38 -6.08 -13.70
CA ALA A 121 -10.25 -6.03 -12.25
C ALA A 121 -10.93 -4.78 -11.69
N ILE A 122 -11.84 -4.94 -10.72
CA ILE A 122 -12.57 -3.85 -10.07
C ILE A 122 -12.23 -3.83 -8.59
N ALA A 123 -11.57 -2.77 -8.13
CA ALA A 123 -11.32 -2.49 -6.72
C ALA A 123 -12.41 -1.54 -6.20
N SER A 124 -13.46 -2.10 -5.58
CA SER A 124 -14.65 -1.35 -5.15
C SER A 124 -14.48 -0.67 -3.78
N GLY A 125 -13.53 -1.13 -2.95
CA GLY A 125 -13.31 -0.66 -1.60
C GLY A 125 -12.37 0.54 -1.48
N SER A 126 -12.54 1.32 -0.43
CA SER A 126 -11.60 2.34 0.02
C SER A 126 -11.77 2.62 1.52
N ILE A 127 -10.66 2.94 2.21
CA ILE A 127 -10.69 3.42 3.60
C ILE A 127 -11.54 4.69 3.74
N TRP A 128 -11.61 5.50 2.69
CA TRP A 128 -12.38 6.74 2.65
C TRP A 128 -13.69 6.53 1.89
N LYS A 129 -14.83 6.53 2.59
CA LYS A 129 -16.16 6.39 1.98
C LYS A 129 -16.42 7.39 0.83
N THR A 130 -15.87 8.60 0.94
CA THR A 130 -15.98 9.65 -0.11
C THR A 130 -15.24 9.31 -1.41
N LYS A 131 -14.45 8.25 -1.45
CA LYS A 131 -13.74 7.74 -2.63
C LYS A 131 -14.35 6.46 -3.20
N CYS A 132 -15.38 5.93 -2.55
CA CYS A 132 -16.13 4.79 -3.06
C CYS A 132 -17.34 5.29 -3.85
N TRP A 133 -17.65 4.62 -4.94
CA TRP A 133 -18.96 4.77 -5.57
C TRP A 133 -20.04 4.14 -4.69
N GLU A 134 -21.29 4.47 -5.01
CA GLU A 134 -22.44 3.77 -4.44
C GLU A 134 -22.52 2.34 -5.01
N LEU A 135 -23.00 1.40 -4.20
CA LEU A 135 -23.12 -0.02 -4.57
C LEU A 135 -23.80 -0.22 -5.93
N ASN A 136 -24.92 0.46 -6.16
CA ASN A 136 -25.70 0.37 -7.41
C ASN A 136 -24.89 0.79 -8.64
N SER A 137 -23.93 1.71 -8.49
CA SER A 137 -23.05 2.14 -9.58
C SER A 137 -22.07 1.03 -9.98
N TYR A 138 -21.50 0.32 -9.00
CA TYR A 138 -20.65 -0.85 -9.26
C TYR A 138 -21.43 -1.98 -9.92
N ILE A 139 -22.63 -2.31 -9.40
CA ILE A 139 -23.50 -3.35 -9.98
C ILE A 139 -23.84 -3.02 -11.42
N SER A 140 -24.20 -1.77 -11.71
CA SER A 140 -24.54 -1.33 -13.07
C SER A 140 -23.34 -1.41 -14.01
N LEU A 141 -22.14 -1.07 -13.54
CA LEU A 141 -20.90 -1.19 -14.29
C LEU A 141 -20.60 -2.66 -14.58
N CYS A 142 -20.65 -3.52 -13.56
CA CYS A 142 -20.39 -4.94 -13.70
C CYS A 142 -21.33 -5.59 -14.73
N ARG A 143 -22.62 -5.33 -14.66
CA ARG A 143 -23.61 -5.84 -15.63
C ARG A 143 -23.26 -5.44 -17.07
N LYS A 144 -22.97 -4.17 -17.32
CA LYS A 144 -22.58 -3.68 -18.65
C LYS A 144 -21.32 -4.34 -19.19
N LEU A 145 -20.33 -4.58 -18.31
CA LEU A 145 -19.09 -5.26 -18.69
C LEU A 145 -19.33 -6.73 -19.03
N LEU A 146 -20.14 -7.43 -18.21
CA LEU A 146 -20.54 -8.82 -18.47
C LEU A 146 -21.32 -8.95 -19.78
N ASP A 147 -22.31 -8.08 -20.02
CA ASP A 147 -23.08 -8.02 -21.27
C ASP A 147 -22.18 -7.78 -22.50
N SER A 148 -21.03 -7.12 -22.29
CA SER A 148 -20.01 -6.90 -23.33
C SER A 148 -19.01 -8.06 -23.47
N GLY A 149 -19.18 -9.16 -22.74
CA GLY A 149 -18.35 -10.36 -22.82
C GLY A 149 -17.06 -10.34 -22.00
N TYR A 150 -16.87 -9.35 -21.12
CA TYR A 150 -15.72 -9.32 -20.21
C TYR A 150 -15.89 -10.26 -19.02
N GLY A 151 -14.78 -10.77 -18.50
CA GLY A 151 -14.73 -11.41 -17.19
C GLY A 151 -14.43 -10.37 -16.09
N ILE A 152 -15.08 -10.47 -14.93
CA ILE A 152 -14.89 -9.53 -13.83
C ILE A 152 -14.16 -10.21 -12.68
N VAL A 153 -13.19 -9.52 -12.13
CA VAL A 153 -12.47 -9.91 -10.92
C VAL A 153 -12.63 -8.80 -9.88
N LEU A 154 -13.34 -9.07 -8.79
CA LEU A 154 -13.47 -8.14 -7.68
C LEU A 154 -12.24 -8.25 -6.78
N ILE A 155 -11.58 -7.12 -6.51
CA ILE A 155 -10.37 -7.04 -5.69
C ILE A 155 -10.65 -6.16 -4.47
N GLY A 156 -10.33 -6.67 -3.27
CA GLY A 156 -10.50 -5.93 -2.03
C GLY A 156 -9.74 -6.55 -0.87
N GLY A 157 -9.65 -5.82 0.24
CA GLY A 157 -9.18 -6.35 1.51
C GLY A 157 -10.33 -6.99 2.31
N GLU A 158 -10.03 -7.50 3.50
CA GLU A 158 -11.04 -8.11 4.39
C GLU A 158 -12.20 -7.15 4.73
N SER A 159 -11.90 -5.84 4.84
CA SER A 159 -12.91 -4.80 5.05
C SER A 159 -13.87 -4.60 3.88
N ASP A 160 -13.47 -5.02 2.69
CA ASP A 160 -14.22 -4.77 1.45
C ASP A 160 -15.03 -6.00 1.03
N LYS A 161 -14.83 -7.12 1.74
CA LYS A 161 -15.45 -8.42 1.44
C LYS A 161 -16.98 -8.31 1.33
N PHE A 162 -17.61 -7.67 2.30
CA PHE A 162 -19.07 -7.46 2.27
C PHE A 162 -19.52 -6.74 1.00
N LEU A 163 -18.80 -5.69 0.58
CA LEU A 163 -19.14 -4.94 -0.63
C LEU A 163 -18.96 -5.79 -1.90
N CYS A 164 -17.90 -6.61 -1.95
CA CYS A 164 -17.69 -7.53 -3.06
C CYS A 164 -18.79 -8.59 -3.14
N GLU A 165 -19.19 -9.19 -2.01
CA GLU A 165 -20.27 -10.16 -1.94
C GLU A 165 -21.63 -9.55 -2.37
N GLU A 166 -21.93 -8.33 -1.97
CA GLU A 166 -23.15 -7.61 -2.40
C GLU A 166 -23.15 -7.36 -3.92
N ILE A 167 -22.01 -7.03 -4.51
CA ILE A 167 -21.88 -6.88 -5.97
C ILE A 167 -22.06 -8.22 -6.65
N GLU A 168 -21.40 -9.28 -6.17
CA GLU A 168 -21.46 -10.63 -6.73
C GLU A 168 -22.88 -11.18 -6.70
N ASN A 169 -23.57 -11.09 -5.57
CA ASN A 169 -24.96 -11.57 -5.41
C ASN A 169 -25.98 -10.81 -6.29
N ALA A 170 -25.67 -9.57 -6.69
CA ALA A 170 -26.53 -8.77 -7.54
C ALA A 170 -26.34 -9.02 -9.05
N ILE A 171 -25.30 -9.79 -9.43
CA ILE A 171 -24.99 -10.11 -10.81
C ILE A 171 -25.56 -11.52 -11.12
N PRO A 172 -26.18 -11.74 -12.29
CA PRO A 172 -26.69 -13.08 -12.69
C PRO A 172 -25.57 -14.12 -12.74
N GLU A 173 -25.80 -15.31 -12.16
CA GLU A 173 -24.83 -16.42 -12.14
C GLU A 173 -24.44 -16.91 -13.55
N ASP A 174 -25.31 -16.75 -14.56
CA ASP A 174 -25.06 -17.17 -15.95
C ASP A 174 -23.86 -16.46 -16.62
N ASN A 175 -23.32 -15.42 -16.00
CA ASN A 175 -22.15 -14.68 -16.51
C ASN A 175 -20.89 -14.86 -15.63
N ALA A 176 -20.97 -15.68 -14.59
CA ALA A 176 -19.85 -16.02 -13.71
C ALA A 176 -19.15 -17.34 -14.11
N ASN A 177 -19.57 -17.99 -15.20
CA ASN A 177 -18.95 -19.18 -15.79
C ASN A 177 -18.08 -18.86 -17.00
#